data_366e42f6d29e4e28d379a40e7a38cdb4
#
_entry.id   366e42f6d29e4e28d379a40e7a38cdb4
#
_cell.length_a   1.000
_cell.length_b   1.000
_cell.length_c   1.000
_cell.angle_alpha   90.00
_cell.angle_beta   90.00
_cell.angle_gamma   90.00
#
_symmetry.space_group_name_H-M   'P 1'
#
loop_
_entity.id
_entity.type
_entity.pdbx_description
1 polymer ?
#
loop_
_entity_poly.entity_id
_entity_poly.type
_entity_poly.pdbx_seq_one_letter_code
_entity_poly.pdbx_strand_id
1 'polypeptide(L)'
;MNKNTTDITLSAYFNDIVIGYYEDEALVKQLGRQLGFDVDMDTFMAVSFQYPSDMNVKPEDRERLTDAAQAVIGLSEINRRITGKQIITCDSGVCVILITHDKAEMRRILDAVKTVAAEEVGRIVSDRRIRVGIGTIEGGVKGIRHTYSNAQDAVKAGEIFKKDRVILEYMGMEIYSSINQMVVSFGDRLTKTVLRQLGETEKRVLSQYYKCKEDAALTAEELGMTQEEVRNSLAQVKVNTGLDVNDTEDNFKLHFITIAKKVLENDERIRRNR
;
A
#
# COMPACT_ATOMS: atom_id res chain seq x y z
N MET A 1 -39.31 25.53 6.75
CA MET A 1 -39.24 24.46 5.74
C MET A 1 -38.32 24.95 4.62
N ASN A 2 -37.07 24.64 4.66
CA ASN A 2 -36.18 24.93 3.53
C ASN A 2 -35.62 23.59 3.06
N LYS A 3 -36.15 23.14 1.92
CA LYS A 3 -35.63 22.02 1.17
C LYS A 3 -34.44 22.50 0.35
N ASN A 4 -33.25 22.43 0.89
CA ASN A 4 -32.04 22.31 0.08
C ASN A 4 -31.59 20.86 0.19
N THR A 5 -32.33 19.98 -0.46
CA THR A 5 -31.83 18.65 -0.82
C THR A 5 -30.95 18.89 -2.03
N THR A 6 -29.69 19.18 -1.80
CA THR A 6 -28.67 19.17 -2.85
C THR A 6 -28.67 17.73 -3.36
N ASP A 7 -28.87 17.50 -4.65
CA ASP A 7 -28.77 16.21 -5.31
C ASP A 7 -27.33 15.72 -5.13
N ILE A 8 -27.09 14.95 -4.06
CA ILE A 8 -25.77 14.36 -3.77
C ILE A 8 -25.59 13.22 -4.76
N THR A 9 -24.57 13.35 -5.59
CA THR A 9 -24.19 12.26 -6.49
C THR A 9 -23.49 11.15 -5.72
N LEU A 10 -23.56 9.91 -6.21
CA LEU A 10 -22.85 8.77 -5.63
C LEU A 10 -21.35 9.05 -5.50
N SER A 11 -20.77 9.74 -6.49
CA SER A 11 -19.37 10.14 -6.49
C SER A 11 -19.04 11.11 -5.35
N ALA A 12 -19.85 12.17 -5.17
CA ALA A 12 -19.64 13.13 -4.07
C ALA A 12 -19.76 12.43 -2.71
N TYR A 13 -20.76 11.57 -2.54
CA TYR A 13 -20.97 10.82 -1.31
C TYR A 13 -19.74 9.99 -0.90
N PHE A 14 -19.19 9.17 -1.82
CA PHE A 14 -18.03 8.36 -1.50
C PHE A 14 -16.76 9.19 -1.32
N ASN A 15 -16.57 10.25 -2.11
CA ASN A 15 -15.46 11.18 -1.91
C ASN A 15 -15.49 11.79 -0.51
N ASP A 16 -16.64 12.28 -0.07
CA ASP A 16 -16.79 12.90 1.25
C ASP A 16 -16.52 11.91 2.38
N ILE A 17 -16.92 10.65 2.24
CA ILE A 17 -16.60 9.60 3.22
C ILE A 17 -15.08 9.36 3.29
N VAL A 18 -14.40 9.16 2.16
CA VAL A 18 -12.98 8.79 2.16
C VAL A 18 -12.07 9.91 2.63
N ILE A 19 -12.43 11.19 2.37
CA ILE A 19 -11.69 12.35 2.89
C ILE A 19 -12.06 12.69 4.34
N GLY A 20 -13.12 12.06 4.90
CA GLY A 20 -13.55 12.29 6.27
C GLY A 20 -14.38 13.52 6.51
N TYR A 21 -15.06 14.01 5.49
CA TYR A 21 -15.91 15.21 5.60
C TYR A 21 -17.12 15.02 6.51
N TYR A 22 -17.71 13.83 6.54
CA TYR A 22 -18.85 13.53 7.43
C TYR A 22 -18.37 13.14 8.83
N GLU A 23 -18.81 13.91 9.85
CA GLU A 23 -18.64 13.57 11.26
C GLU A 23 -19.84 12.78 11.81
N ASP A 24 -21.04 12.97 11.22
CA ASP A 24 -22.27 12.32 11.62
C ASP A 24 -22.51 11.03 10.81
N GLU A 25 -22.29 9.90 11.46
CA GLU A 25 -22.51 8.57 10.88
C GLU A 25 -23.98 8.31 10.54
N ALA A 26 -24.93 8.88 11.28
CA ALA A 26 -26.36 8.72 11.00
C ALA A 26 -26.74 9.41 9.69
N LEU A 27 -26.18 10.59 9.43
CA LEU A 27 -26.36 11.29 8.18
C LEU A 27 -25.81 10.48 6.99
N VAL A 28 -24.61 9.92 7.15
CA VAL A 28 -24.01 9.06 6.10
C VAL A 28 -24.89 7.88 5.78
N LYS A 29 -25.43 7.19 6.78
CA LYS A 29 -26.37 6.05 6.59
C LYS A 29 -27.66 6.48 5.89
N GLN A 30 -28.21 7.61 6.27
CA GLN A 30 -29.43 8.15 5.63
C GLN A 30 -29.18 8.47 4.16
N LEU A 31 -28.08 9.13 3.83
CA LEU A 31 -27.72 9.46 2.44
C LEU A 31 -27.45 8.18 1.61
N GLY A 32 -26.76 7.19 2.18
CA GLY A 32 -26.55 5.89 1.54
C GLY A 32 -27.84 5.22 1.10
N ARG A 33 -28.86 5.19 1.99
CA ARG A 33 -30.18 4.64 1.67
C ARG A 33 -30.89 5.41 0.55
N GLN A 34 -30.73 6.73 0.50
CA GLN A 34 -31.28 7.55 -0.59
C GLN A 34 -30.59 7.26 -1.93
N LEU A 35 -29.32 6.84 -1.90
CA LEU A 35 -28.52 6.46 -3.06
C LEU A 35 -28.68 4.98 -3.45
N GLY A 36 -29.48 4.21 -2.70
CA GLY A 36 -29.88 2.85 -3.05
C GLY A 36 -29.01 1.73 -2.44
N PHE A 37 -28.24 2.03 -1.38
CA PHE A 37 -27.49 1.00 -0.63
C PHE A 37 -27.56 1.24 0.88
N ASP A 38 -27.36 0.15 1.65
CA ASP A 38 -27.36 0.20 3.11
C ASP A 38 -25.94 -0.05 3.66
N VAL A 39 -25.31 1.01 4.14
CA VAL A 39 -23.93 0.98 4.62
C VAL A 39 -23.72 -0.05 5.74
N ASP A 40 -24.74 -0.34 6.55
CA ASP A 40 -24.64 -1.30 7.65
C ASP A 40 -24.74 -2.76 7.17
N MET A 41 -25.45 -2.99 6.07
CA MET A 41 -25.69 -4.32 5.53
C MET A 41 -24.73 -4.69 4.40
N ASP A 42 -24.21 -3.68 3.71
CA ASP A 42 -23.32 -3.88 2.58
C ASP A 42 -21.87 -4.09 2.98
N THR A 43 -21.16 -4.79 2.13
CA THR A 43 -19.74 -5.06 2.25
C THR A 43 -18.99 -4.31 1.17
N PHE A 44 -17.87 -3.71 1.56
CA PHE A 44 -17.05 -2.83 0.72
C PHE A 44 -15.62 -3.38 0.57
N MET A 45 -15.05 -3.20 -0.61
CA MET A 45 -13.63 -3.43 -0.87
C MET A 45 -13.13 -2.39 -1.87
N ALA A 46 -12.01 -1.76 -1.56
CA ALA A 46 -11.35 -0.81 -2.45
C ALA A 46 -10.25 -1.51 -3.27
N VAL A 47 -10.20 -1.18 -4.56
CA VAL A 47 -9.12 -1.60 -5.47
C VAL A 47 -8.53 -0.35 -6.10
N SER A 48 -7.28 -0.06 -5.82
CA SER A 48 -6.59 1.15 -6.26
C SER A 48 -5.60 0.85 -7.37
N PHE A 49 -5.69 1.59 -8.46
CA PHE A 49 -4.80 1.52 -9.62
C PHE A 49 -3.96 2.78 -9.64
N GLN A 50 -2.64 2.65 -9.46
CA GLN A 50 -1.78 3.80 -9.27
C GLN A 50 -0.49 3.72 -10.09
N TYR A 51 -0.06 4.88 -10.56
CA TYR A 51 1.32 5.12 -10.98
C TYR A 51 2.24 5.26 -9.76
N PRO A 52 3.57 5.11 -9.94
CA PRO A 52 4.53 5.37 -8.88
C PRO A 52 4.35 6.76 -8.26
N SER A 53 4.57 6.87 -6.96
CA SER A 53 4.40 8.12 -6.20
C SER A 53 5.37 9.24 -6.60
N ASP A 54 6.45 8.92 -7.33
CA ASP A 54 7.40 9.87 -7.91
C ASP A 54 7.03 10.34 -9.34
N MET A 55 5.92 9.86 -9.88
CA MET A 55 5.44 10.24 -11.21
C MET A 55 4.44 11.41 -11.12
N ASN A 56 4.61 12.40 -11.97
CA ASN A 56 3.59 13.42 -12.16
C ASN A 56 2.49 12.89 -13.09
N VAL A 57 1.38 12.48 -12.51
CA VAL A 57 0.25 11.85 -13.22
C VAL A 57 -0.58 12.91 -13.95
N LYS A 58 -0.57 12.85 -15.27
CA LYS A 58 -1.35 13.74 -16.13
C LYS A 58 -2.81 13.28 -16.27
N PRO A 59 -3.73 14.12 -16.74
CA PRO A 59 -5.12 13.73 -17.00
C PRO A 59 -5.26 12.50 -17.89
N GLU A 60 -4.47 12.41 -18.96
CA GLU A 60 -4.49 11.28 -19.90
C GLU A 60 -4.04 9.96 -19.24
N ASP A 61 -3.10 10.04 -18.29
CA ASP A 61 -2.64 8.86 -17.52
C ASP A 61 -3.75 8.37 -16.59
N ARG A 62 -4.51 9.29 -15.98
CA ARG A 62 -5.67 8.93 -15.13
C ARG A 62 -6.79 8.31 -15.96
N GLU A 63 -7.05 8.81 -17.16
CA GLU A 63 -8.03 8.23 -18.08
C GLU A 63 -7.66 6.78 -18.40
N ARG A 64 -6.40 6.50 -18.77
CA ARG A 64 -5.92 5.14 -19.02
C ARG A 64 -6.05 4.22 -17.79
N LEU A 65 -5.78 4.74 -16.58
CA LEU A 65 -6.00 3.94 -15.35
C LEU A 65 -7.49 3.70 -15.09
N THR A 66 -8.34 4.66 -15.43
CA THR A 66 -9.79 4.49 -15.34
C THR A 66 -10.26 3.40 -16.30
N ASP A 67 -9.77 3.40 -17.53
CA ASP A 67 -10.07 2.36 -18.52
C ASP A 67 -9.58 0.98 -18.06
N ALA A 68 -8.37 0.91 -17.50
CA ALA A 68 -7.82 -0.33 -16.94
C ALA A 68 -8.66 -0.84 -15.76
N ALA A 69 -9.05 0.05 -14.85
CA ALA A 69 -9.91 -0.29 -13.73
C ALA A 69 -11.29 -0.77 -14.20
N GLN A 70 -11.89 -0.09 -15.18
CA GLN A 70 -13.16 -0.49 -15.77
C GLN A 70 -13.08 -1.83 -16.48
N ALA A 71 -11.99 -2.12 -17.19
CA ALA A 71 -11.76 -3.41 -17.84
C ALA A 71 -11.70 -4.55 -16.82
N VAL A 72 -10.92 -4.40 -15.74
CA VAL A 72 -10.82 -5.39 -14.67
C VAL A 72 -12.18 -5.63 -14.02
N ILE A 73 -12.87 -4.57 -13.60
CA ILE A 73 -14.15 -4.68 -12.90
C ILE A 73 -15.29 -5.09 -13.83
N GLY A 74 -15.15 -4.82 -15.14
CA GLY A 74 -16.13 -5.19 -16.18
C GLY A 74 -16.12 -6.68 -16.53
N LEU A 75 -15.10 -7.43 -16.14
CA LEU A 75 -15.05 -8.87 -16.38
C LEU A 75 -16.27 -9.58 -15.74
N SER A 76 -16.83 -10.53 -16.46
CA SER A 76 -18.08 -11.21 -16.06
C SER A 76 -18.00 -11.85 -14.68
N GLU A 77 -16.82 -12.35 -14.30
CA GLU A 77 -16.56 -12.97 -13.00
C GLU A 77 -16.67 -12.00 -11.81
N ILE A 78 -16.40 -10.72 -12.05
CA ILE A 78 -16.49 -9.64 -11.07
C ILE A 78 -17.83 -8.91 -11.19
N ASN A 79 -18.13 -8.42 -12.38
CA ASN A 79 -19.25 -7.52 -12.61
C ASN A 79 -20.62 -8.10 -12.21
N ARG A 80 -20.83 -9.40 -12.40
CA ARG A 80 -22.09 -10.09 -11.99
C ARG A 80 -22.26 -10.27 -10.48
N ARG A 81 -21.19 -10.07 -9.70
CA ARG A 81 -21.18 -10.29 -8.24
C ARG A 81 -21.31 -8.99 -7.46
N ILE A 82 -20.97 -7.86 -8.07
CA ILE A 82 -21.09 -6.55 -7.43
C ILE A 82 -22.52 -6.05 -7.53
N THR A 83 -23.01 -5.42 -6.47
CA THR A 83 -24.31 -4.71 -6.45
C THR A 83 -24.13 -3.24 -6.79
N GLY A 84 -22.90 -2.72 -6.62
CA GLY A 84 -22.53 -1.35 -6.97
C GLY A 84 -21.04 -1.16 -7.05
N LYS A 85 -20.64 -0.06 -7.69
CA LYS A 85 -19.24 0.39 -7.75
C LYS A 85 -19.16 1.90 -7.85
N GLN A 86 -18.11 2.47 -7.28
CA GLN A 86 -17.76 3.89 -7.43
C GLN A 86 -16.29 4.07 -7.72
N ILE A 87 -15.97 4.85 -8.75
CA ILE A 87 -14.60 5.26 -9.07
C ILE A 87 -14.32 6.60 -8.39
N ILE A 88 -13.20 6.65 -7.68
CA ILE A 88 -12.69 7.83 -6.98
C ILE A 88 -11.32 8.17 -7.55
N THR A 89 -11.11 9.42 -7.91
CA THR A 89 -9.79 9.91 -8.31
C THR A 89 -8.92 10.13 -7.08
N CYS A 90 -7.68 9.67 -7.13
CA CYS A 90 -6.66 9.93 -6.11
C CYS A 90 -5.41 10.53 -6.76
N ASP A 91 -4.46 11.00 -5.93
CA ASP A 91 -3.28 11.76 -6.41
C ASP A 91 -2.49 11.01 -7.49
N SER A 92 -2.24 9.72 -7.27
CA SER A 92 -1.40 8.89 -8.16
C SER A 92 -2.22 8.01 -9.13
N GLY A 93 -3.56 8.14 -9.17
CA GLY A 93 -4.38 7.31 -10.03
C GLY A 93 -5.86 7.31 -9.71
N VAL A 94 -6.47 6.12 -9.71
CA VAL A 94 -7.90 5.91 -9.43
C VAL A 94 -8.09 4.77 -8.45
N CYS A 95 -9.15 4.86 -7.65
CA CYS A 95 -9.57 3.82 -6.73
C CYS A 95 -11.04 3.45 -7.00
N VAL A 96 -11.34 2.18 -7.09
CA VAL A 96 -12.70 1.67 -7.25
C VAL A 96 -13.16 1.09 -5.93
N ILE A 97 -14.25 1.60 -5.37
CA ILE A 97 -14.95 0.98 -4.25
C ILE A 97 -15.99 0.03 -4.82
N LEU A 98 -15.88 -1.24 -4.50
CA LEU A 98 -16.79 -2.31 -4.88
C LEU A 98 -17.77 -2.55 -3.73
N ILE A 99 -19.02 -2.81 -4.06
CA ILE A 99 -20.12 -3.01 -3.10
C ILE A 99 -20.79 -4.35 -3.39
N THR A 100 -21.04 -5.13 -2.32
CA THR A 100 -21.87 -6.35 -2.37
C THR A 100 -22.68 -6.45 -1.09
N HIS A 101 -23.76 -7.26 -1.13
CA HIS A 101 -24.54 -7.58 0.08
C HIS A 101 -23.93 -8.74 0.88
N ASP A 102 -22.95 -9.47 0.33
CA ASP A 102 -22.41 -10.69 0.91
C ASP A 102 -20.89 -10.68 0.96
N LYS A 103 -20.34 -10.87 2.15
CA LYS A 103 -18.90 -10.96 2.38
C LYS A 103 -18.25 -12.16 1.66
N ALA A 104 -18.97 -13.26 1.44
CA ALA A 104 -18.45 -14.41 0.70
C ALA A 104 -18.32 -14.08 -0.79
N GLU A 105 -19.28 -13.36 -1.37
CA GLU A 105 -19.15 -12.86 -2.76
C GLU A 105 -17.98 -11.87 -2.89
N MET A 106 -17.77 -10.97 -1.90
CA MET A 106 -16.63 -10.07 -1.92
C MET A 106 -15.28 -10.81 -1.90
N ARG A 107 -15.17 -11.94 -1.18
CA ARG A 107 -13.97 -12.79 -1.21
C ARG A 107 -13.72 -13.40 -2.60
N ARG A 108 -14.77 -13.86 -3.28
CA ARG A 108 -14.66 -14.37 -4.66
C ARG A 108 -14.24 -13.27 -5.64
N ILE A 109 -14.72 -12.04 -5.44
CA ILE A 109 -14.27 -10.89 -6.21
C ILE A 109 -12.79 -10.60 -5.94
N LEU A 110 -12.36 -10.63 -4.69
CA LEU A 110 -10.95 -10.48 -4.32
C LEU A 110 -10.07 -11.47 -5.08
N ASP A 111 -10.42 -12.76 -5.07
CA ASP A 111 -9.65 -13.80 -5.75
C ASP A 111 -9.63 -13.59 -7.27
N ALA A 112 -10.77 -13.19 -7.86
CA ALA A 112 -10.85 -12.87 -9.29
C ALA A 112 -9.97 -11.65 -9.62
N VAL A 113 -10.04 -10.56 -8.85
CA VAL A 113 -9.18 -9.38 -9.05
C VAL A 113 -7.70 -9.74 -8.98
N LYS A 114 -7.29 -10.53 -8.00
CA LYS A 114 -5.89 -10.99 -7.85
C LYS A 114 -5.41 -11.79 -9.07
N THR A 115 -6.30 -12.54 -9.69
CA THR A 115 -5.97 -13.36 -10.86
C THR A 115 -5.82 -12.55 -12.13
N VAL A 116 -6.73 -11.60 -12.38
CA VAL A 116 -6.86 -10.94 -13.69
C VAL A 116 -6.23 -9.55 -13.77
N ALA A 117 -6.12 -8.84 -12.64
CA ALA A 117 -5.77 -7.41 -12.67
C ALA A 117 -4.37 -7.14 -13.26
N ALA A 118 -3.40 -8.00 -13.04
CA ALA A 118 -2.04 -7.81 -13.55
C ALA A 118 -2.01 -7.89 -15.09
N GLU A 119 -2.73 -8.83 -15.68
CA GLU A 119 -2.82 -9.03 -17.14
C GLU A 119 -3.60 -7.89 -17.79
N GLU A 120 -4.80 -7.58 -17.26
CA GLU A 120 -5.66 -6.54 -17.82
C GLU A 120 -5.02 -5.15 -17.75
N VAL A 121 -4.37 -4.81 -16.64
CA VAL A 121 -3.63 -3.55 -16.51
C VAL A 121 -2.47 -3.52 -17.52
N GLY A 122 -1.70 -4.61 -17.65
CA GLY A 122 -0.59 -4.71 -18.58
C GLY A 122 -1.00 -4.62 -20.05
N ARG A 123 -2.25 -4.98 -20.38
CA ARG A 123 -2.81 -4.88 -21.74
C ARG A 123 -3.15 -3.43 -22.11
N ILE A 124 -3.65 -2.64 -21.16
CA ILE A 124 -4.16 -1.28 -21.38
C ILE A 124 -3.08 -0.24 -21.15
N VAL A 125 -2.28 -0.46 -20.12
CA VAL A 125 -1.23 0.49 -19.70
C VAL A 125 0.14 -0.14 -19.89
N SER A 126 0.94 0.40 -20.78
CA SER A 126 2.29 -0.09 -21.09
C SER A 126 3.33 0.14 -20.00
N ASP A 127 3.04 1.02 -19.03
CA ASP A 127 3.95 1.31 -17.91
C ASP A 127 3.91 0.19 -16.86
N ARG A 128 4.97 -0.61 -16.85
CA ARG A 128 5.13 -1.74 -15.91
C ARG A 128 5.31 -1.33 -14.43
N ARG A 129 5.42 -0.04 -14.15
CA ARG A 129 5.55 0.46 -12.76
C ARG A 129 4.21 0.62 -12.06
N ILE A 130 3.09 0.48 -12.79
CA ILE A 130 1.76 0.56 -12.19
C ILE A 130 1.57 -0.55 -11.16
N ARG A 131 0.88 -0.18 -10.08
CA ARG A 131 0.54 -1.08 -8.97
C ARG A 131 -0.96 -1.10 -8.75
N VAL A 132 -1.47 -2.26 -8.38
CA VAL A 132 -2.86 -2.47 -7.98
C VAL A 132 -2.88 -2.81 -6.50
N GLY A 133 -3.36 -1.88 -5.69
CA GLY A 133 -3.56 -2.08 -4.26
C GLY A 133 -4.96 -2.57 -3.95
N ILE A 134 -5.08 -3.60 -3.13
CA ILE A 134 -6.36 -4.15 -2.69
C ILE A 134 -6.49 -3.94 -1.19
N GLY A 135 -7.55 -3.23 -0.78
CA GLY A 135 -7.87 -2.99 0.61
C GLY A 135 -8.53 -4.19 1.30
N THR A 136 -8.85 -4.01 2.56
CA THR A 136 -9.56 -5.02 3.36
C THR A 136 -11.04 -5.11 2.98
N ILE A 137 -11.67 -6.23 3.29
CA ILE A 137 -13.12 -6.44 3.12
C ILE A 137 -13.81 -5.95 4.38
N GLU A 138 -14.54 -4.85 4.29
CA GLU A 138 -15.10 -4.10 5.42
C GLU A 138 -16.61 -3.90 5.30
N GLY A 139 -17.24 -3.56 6.42
CA GLY A 139 -18.62 -3.08 6.51
C GLY A 139 -18.74 -1.78 7.28
N GLY A 140 -19.84 -1.07 7.10
CA GLY A 140 -20.10 0.19 7.79
C GLY A 140 -19.35 1.40 7.26
N VAL A 141 -19.69 2.58 7.76
CA VAL A 141 -19.13 3.87 7.30
C VAL A 141 -17.61 3.92 7.46
N LYS A 142 -17.12 3.52 8.62
CA LYS A 142 -15.67 3.48 8.91
C LYS A 142 -14.96 2.48 7.99
N GLY A 143 -15.63 1.37 7.66
CA GLY A 143 -15.09 0.35 6.79
C GLY A 143 -14.82 0.85 5.37
N ILE A 144 -15.67 1.73 4.82
CA ILE A 144 -15.44 2.35 3.51
C ILE A 144 -14.13 3.14 3.51
N ARG A 145 -13.88 3.93 4.56
CA ARG A 145 -12.65 4.71 4.71
C ARG A 145 -11.43 3.80 4.93
N HIS A 146 -11.57 2.77 5.77
CA HIS A 146 -10.49 1.83 6.06
C HIS A 146 -10.07 1.07 4.81
N THR A 147 -11.02 0.48 4.06
CA THR A 147 -10.66 -0.26 2.84
C THR A 147 -9.99 0.65 1.79
N TYR A 148 -10.47 1.89 1.63
CA TYR A 148 -9.86 2.89 0.74
C TYR A 148 -8.42 3.21 1.17
N SER A 149 -8.21 3.58 2.44
CA SER A 149 -6.87 3.88 2.97
C SER A 149 -5.94 2.68 2.84
N ASN A 150 -6.42 1.49 3.19
CA ASN A 150 -5.64 0.25 3.11
C ASN A 150 -5.21 -0.08 1.68
N ALA A 151 -6.06 0.16 0.67
CA ALA A 151 -5.70 -0.02 -0.74
C ALA A 151 -4.59 0.95 -1.18
N GLN A 152 -4.65 2.20 -0.74
CA GLN A 152 -3.61 3.21 -0.99
C GLN A 152 -2.28 2.83 -0.31
N ASP A 153 -2.36 2.43 0.95
CA ASP A 153 -1.19 2.11 1.77
C ASP A 153 -0.50 0.81 1.29
N ALA A 154 -1.26 -0.15 0.76
CA ALA A 154 -0.69 -1.33 0.12
C ALA A 154 0.19 -0.96 -1.07
N VAL A 155 -0.22 -0.01 -1.91
CA VAL A 155 0.59 0.48 -3.04
C VAL A 155 1.85 1.17 -2.52
N LYS A 156 1.71 2.13 -1.60
CA LYS A 156 2.85 2.88 -1.04
C LYS A 156 3.89 1.96 -0.41
N ALA A 157 3.45 1.01 0.42
CA ALA A 157 4.34 0.03 1.02
C ALA A 157 4.96 -0.90 -0.04
N GLY A 158 4.19 -1.31 -1.04
CA GLY A 158 4.66 -2.15 -2.14
C GLY A 158 5.75 -1.50 -2.98
N GLU A 159 5.67 -0.21 -3.25
CA GLU A 159 6.71 0.55 -3.96
C GLU A 159 8.07 0.48 -3.25
N ILE A 160 8.06 0.37 -1.93
CA ILE A 160 9.28 0.32 -1.11
C ILE A 160 9.77 -1.10 -0.95
N PHE A 161 8.87 -2.04 -0.63
CA PHE A 161 9.23 -3.36 -0.11
C PHE A 161 9.00 -4.52 -1.09
N LYS A 162 8.12 -4.35 -2.10
CA LYS A 162 7.72 -5.39 -3.06
C LYS A 162 7.70 -4.85 -4.50
N LYS A 163 8.82 -4.26 -4.92
CA LYS A 163 8.96 -3.55 -6.21
C LYS A 163 8.69 -4.42 -7.45
N ASP A 164 8.82 -5.72 -7.32
CA ASP A 164 8.57 -6.73 -8.36
C ASP A 164 7.10 -7.14 -8.51
N ARG A 165 6.24 -6.75 -7.55
CA ARG A 165 4.82 -7.13 -7.57
C ARG A 165 3.94 -6.03 -8.13
N VAL A 166 3.03 -6.41 -9.03
CA VAL A 166 1.97 -5.54 -9.56
C VAL A 166 0.78 -5.51 -8.59
N ILE A 167 0.36 -6.67 -8.09
CA ILE A 167 -0.78 -6.81 -7.19
C ILE A 167 -0.29 -6.83 -5.73
N LEU A 168 -0.89 -5.97 -4.91
CA LEU A 168 -0.51 -5.72 -3.53
C LEU A 168 -1.76 -5.74 -2.65
N GLU A 169 -1.96 -6.83 -1.94
CA GLU A 169 -3.05 -6.98 -0.98
C GLU A 169 -2.61 -6.42 0.38
N TYR A 170 -3.45 -5.59 0.99
CA TYR A 170 -3.10 -4.95 2.28
C TYR A 170 -2.81 -5.96 3.38
N MET A 171 -3.56 -7.07 3.45
CA MET A 171 -3.35 -8.15 4.44
C MET A 171 -1.95 -8.80 4.40
N GLY A 172 -1.17 -8.54 3.36
CA GLY A 172 0.25 -8.95 3.30
C GLY A 172 1.22 -7.79 3.40
N MET A 173 0.71 -6.58 3.60
CA MET A 173 1.49 -5.33 3.61
C MET A 173 1.31 -4.51 4.89
N GLU A 174 0.42 -4.93 5.82
CA GLU A 174 0.03 -4.17 7.01
C GLU A 174 1.21 -3.78 7.91
N ILE A 175 2.15 -4.70 8.14
CA ILE A 175 3.38 -4.40 8.90
C ILE A 175 4.24 -3.36 8.20
N TYR A 176 4.45 -3.50 6.89
CA TYR A 176 5.24 -2.56 6.12
C TYR A 176 4.57 -1.19 6.02
N SER A 177 3.25 -1.15 5.89
CA SER A 177 2.46 0.08 5.94
C SER A 177 2.60 0.79 7.28
N SER A 178 2.48 0.05 8.39
CA SER A 178 2.65 0.59 9.73
C SER A 178 4.06 1.14 9.97
N ILE A 179 5.09 0.43 9.53
CA ILE A 179 6.48 0.90 9.62
C ILE A 179 6.67 2.17 8.76
N ASN A 180 6.12 2.21 7.55
CA ASN A 180 6.20 3.38 6.70
C ASN A 180 5.57 4.61 7.39
N GLN A 181 4.37 4.48 7.92
CA GLN A 181 3.69 5.56 8.64
C GLN A 181 4.48 6.01 9.88
N MET A 182 5.00 5.07 10.66
CA MET A 182 5.79 5.36 11.85
C MET A 182 7.09 6.11 11.51
N VAL A 183 7.82 5.69 10.49
CA VAL A 183 9.07 6.32 10.06
C VAL A 183 8.81 7.72 9.51
N VAL A 184 7.77 7.91 8.71
CA VAL A 184 7.40 9.21 8.14
C VAL A 184 6.92 10.18 9.23
N SER A 185 6.16 9.70 10.23
CA SER A 185 5.53 10.56 11.25
C SER A 185 6.47 10.88 12.43
N PHE A 186 7.23 9.90 12.92
CA PHE A 186 8.03 10.03 14.15
C PHE A 186 9.54 10.03 13.90
N GLY A 187 9.96 9.93 12.66
CA GLY A 187 11.31 10.19 12.25
C GLY A 187 12.26 9.03 12.37
N ASP A 188 12.93 9.39 11.81
CA ASP A 188 14.22 9.01 11.31
C ASP A 188 15.33 9.20 12.35
N ARG A 189 15.09 9.78 13.51
CA ARG A 189 16.16 10.15 14.45
C ARG A 189 17.02 8.96 14.87
N LEU A 190 16.39 7.87 15.34
CA LEU A 190 17.12 6.65 15.72
C LEU A 190 17.82 6.04 14.51
N THR A 191 17.07 5.88 13.41
CA THR A 191 17.59 5.31 12.17
C THR A 191 18.76 6.12 11.62
N LYS A 192 18.66 7.46 11.54
CA LYS A 192 19.73 8.33 11.09
C LYS A 192 20.94 8.29 12.03
N THR A 193 20.71 8.21 13.35
CA THR A 193 21.81 8.16 14.32
C THR A 193 22.63 6.89 14.13
N VAL A 194 22.00 5.73 14.04
CA VAL A 194 22.73 4.45 13.85
C VAL A 194 23.36 4.38 12.46
N LEU A 195 22.62 4.76 11.40
CA LEU A 195 23.14 4.70 10.03
C LEU A 195 24.36 5.62 9.81
N ARG A 196 24.48 6.73 10.53
CA ARG A 196 25.65 7.60 10.45
C ARG A 196 26.92 6.97 11.05
N GLN A 197 26.76 6.03 11.96
CA GLN A 197 27.88 5.30 12.59
C GLN A 197 28.40 4.14 11.73
N LEU A 198 27.62 3.74 10.70
CA LEU A 198 27.97 2.62 9.82
C LEU A 198 28.58 3.11 8.51
N GLY A 199 29.62 2.45 8.05
CA GLY A 199 30.17 2.57 6.71
C GLY A 199 29.26 1.94 5.66
N GLU A 200 29.52 2.17 4.38
CA GLU A 200 28.69 1.65 3.29
C GLU A 200 28.76 0.11 3.18
N THR A 201 29.89 -0.49 3.53
CA THR A 201 30.03 -1.95 3.55
C THR A 201 29.16 -2.57 4.62
N GLU A 202 29.20 -2.06 5.86
CA GLU A 202 28.38 -2.54 6.97
C GLU A 202 26.88 -2.38 6.66
N LYS A 203 26.46 -1.25 6.11
CA LYS A 203 25.07 -1.02 5.68
C LYS A 203 24.62 -2.02 4.64
N ARG A 204 25.47 -2.33 3.65
CA ARG A 204 25.20 -3.29 2.58
C ARG A 204 25.11 -4.71 3.13
N VAL A 205 26.10 -5.11 3.94
CA VAL A 205 26.13 -6.44 4.57
C VAL A 205 24.93 -6.63 5.47
N LEU A 206 24.64 -5.70 6.36
CA LEU A 206 23.51 -5.78 7.30
C LEU A 206 22.16 -5.89 6.54
N SER A 207 21.97 -5.09 5.50
CA SER A 207 20.75 -5.15 4.67
C SER A 207 20.60 -6.49 3.95
N GLN A 208 21.68 -7.07 3.43
CA GLN A 208 21.64 -8.35 2.74
C GLN A 208 21.50 -9.50 3.72
N TYR A 209 22.11 -9.42 4.89
CA TYR A 209 22.02 -10.42 5.96
C TYR A 209 20.56 -10.69 6.36
N TYR A 210 19.77 -9.63 6.56
CA TYR A 210 18.33 -9.82 6.85
C TYR A 210 17.51 -10.33 5.66
N LYS A 211 17.87 -10.01 4.41
CA LYS A 211 17.22 -10.61 3.23
C LYS A 211 17.53 -12.10 3.10
N CYS A 212 18.74 -12.50 3.48
CA CYS A 212 19.19 -13.90 3.51
C CYS A 212 18.75 -14.63 4.80
N LYS A 213 17.78 -14.11 5.55
CA LYS A 213 17.27 -14.72 6.78
C LYS A 213 18.34 -14.98 7.83
N GLU A 214 19.25 -14.03 7.95
CA GLU A 214 20.36 -14.08 8.92
C GLU A 214 21.40 -15.20 8.63
N ASP A 215 21.47 -15.67 7.39
CA ASP A 215 22.44 -16.64 6.94
C ASP A 215 23.69 -15.93 6.38
N ALA A 216 24.82 -16.06 7.10
CA ALA A 216 26.07 -15.42 6.71
C ALA A 216 26.70 -16.05 5.46
N ALA A 217 26.48 -17.36 5.21
CA ALA A 217 27.02 -18.03 4.03
C ALA A 217 26.27 -17.57 2.77
N LEU A 218 24.95 -17.57 2.82
CA LEU A 218 24.11 -17.06 1.73
C LEU A 218 24.34 -15.56 1.49
N THR A 219 24.55 -14.78 2.57
CA THR A 219 24.89 -13.36 2.46
C THR A 219 26.21 -13.14 1.73
N ALA A 220 27.21 -13.97 2.01
CA ALA A 220 28.51 -13.92 1.37
C ALA A 220 28.40 -14.23 -0.14
N GLU A 221 27.68 -15.27 -0.50
CA GLU A 221 27.41 -15.63 -1.90
C GLU A 221 26.73 -14.49 -2.67
N GLU A 222 25.65 -13.94 -2.13
CA GLU A 222 24.88 -12.85 -2.74
C GLU A 222 25.68 -11.53 -2.89
N LEU A 223 26.67 -11.29 -2.03
CA LEU A 223 27.49 -10.08 -2.05
C LEU A 223 28.81 -10.26 -2.78
N GLY A 224 29.18 -11.50 -3.19
CA GLY A 224 30.49 -11.82 -3.74
C GLY A 224 31.61 -11.64 -2.73
N MET A 225 31.37 -11.94 -1.45
CA MET A 225 32.28 -11.80 -0.32
C MET A 225 32.57 -13.19 0.25
N THR A 226 33.62 -13.28 1.08
CA THR A 226 33.85 -14.46 1.91
C THR A 226 32.91 -14.43 3.14
N GLN A 227 32.62 -15.59 3.72
CA GLN A 227 31.86 -15.66 4.95
C GLN A 227 32.53 -14.95 6.14
N GLU A 228 33.88 -14.96 6.14
CA GLU A 228 34.66 -14.27 7.15
C GLU A 228 34.54 -12.74 7.03
N GLU A 229 34.57 -12.19 5.82
CA GLU A 229 34.35 -10.76 5.59
C GLU A 229 32.96 -10.31 6.04
N VAL A 230 31.93 -11.15 5.79
CA VAL A 230 30.56 -10.88 6.29
C VAL A 230 30.54 -10.85 7.81
N ARG A 231 31.13 -11.88 8.48
CA ARG A 231 31.18 -11.91 9.95
C ARG A 231 31.95 -10.72 10.54
N ASN A 232 33.06 -10.36 9.92
CA ASN A 232 33.85 -9.20 10.35
C ASN A 232 33.07 -7.89 10.18
N SER A 233 32.31 -7.73 9.10
CA SER A 233 31.45 -6.57 8.89
C SER A 233 30.33 -6.50 9.94
N LEU A 234 29.70 -7.63 10.30
CA LEU A 234 28.69 -7.69 11.37
C LEU A 234 29.30 -7.40 12.75
N ALA A 235 30.50 -7.89 13.03
CA ALA A 235 31.21 -7.54 14.24
C ALA A 235 31.56 -6.04 14.30
N GLN A 236 31.92 -5.43 13.18
CA GLN A 236 32.18 -4.00 13.09
C GLN A 236 30.89 -3.17 13.32
N VAL A 237 29.69 -3.66 12.91
CA VAL A 237 28.42 -3.04 13.28
C VAL A 237 28.29 -2.92 14.81
N LYS A 238 28.62 -4.00 15.55
CA LYS A 238 28.60 -3.97 17.01
C LYS A 238 29.61 -2.95 17.60
N VAL A 239 30.81 -2.90 17.06
CA VAL A 239 31.84 -1.95 17.52
C VAL A 239 31.38 -0.50 17.31
N ASN A 240 30.78 -0.22 16.14
CA ASN A 240 30.44 1.15 15.77
C ASN A 240 29.14 1.64 16.43
N THR A 241 28.16 0.75 16.68
CA THR A 241 26.80 1.13 17.14
C THR A 241 26.49 0.67 18.56
N GLY A 242 27.25 -0.27 19.09
CA GLY A 242 26.94 -0.97 20.35
C GLY A 242 25.85 -2.05 20.21
N LEU A 243 25.26 -2.25 19.01
CA LEU A 243 24.20 -3.20 18.77
C LEU A 243 24.73 -4.50 18.19
N ASP A 244 24.39 -5.64 18.80
CA ASP A 244 24.86 -6.97 18.43
C ASP A 244 23.79 -7.75 17.67
N VAL A 245 24.09 -8.22 16.45
CA VAL A 245 23.18 -9.08 15.66
C VAL A 245 22.87 -10.42 16.35
N ASN A 246 23.67 -10.86 17.32
CA ASN A 246 23.44 -12.08 18.07
C ASN A 246 22.60 -11.86 19.35
N ASP A 247 22.35 -10.63 19.75
CA ASP A 247 21.42 -10.28 20.82
C ASP A 247 20.03 -10.06 20.23
N THR A 248 19.00 -10.67 20.79
CA THR A 248 17.64 -10.66 20.25
C THR A 248 17.05 -9.25 20.14
N GLU A 249 17.26 -8.40 21.16
CA GLU A 249 16.70 -7.05 21.18
C GLU A 249 17.45 -6.12 20.22
N ASP A 250 18.77 -6.20 20.20
CA ASP A 250 19.61 -5.42 19.31
C ASP A 250 19.42 -5.85 17.84
N ASN A 251 19.27 -7.15 17.59
CA ASN A 251 18.98 -7.69 16.28
C ASN A 251 17.65 -7.16 15.73
N PHE A 252 16.61 -7.11 16.58
CA PHE A 252 15.34 -6.50 16.21
C PHE A 252 15.51 -5.01 15.86
N LYS A 253 16.25 -4.24 16.66
CA LYS A 253 16.55 -2.82 16.38
C LYS A 253 17.29 -2.64 15.06
N LEU A 254 18.33 -3.44 14.82
CA LEU A 254 19.10 -3.41 13.58
C LEU A 254 18.27 -3.78 12.37
N HIS A 255 17.41 -4.81 12.46
CA HIS A 255 16.51 -5.19 11.39
C HIS A 255 15.49 -4.07 11.09
N PHE A 256 14.86 -3.50 12.14
CA PHE A 256 13.98 -2.35 12.00
C PHE A 256 14.69 -1.18 11.29
N ILE A 257 15.90 -0.85 11.67
CA ILE A 257 16.70 0.24 11.07
C ILE A 257 16.95 -0.02 9.57
N THR A 258 17.20 -1.27 9.16
CA THR A 258 17.39 -1.60 7.74
C THR A 258 16.08 -1.44 6.93
N ILE A 259 14.93 -1.72 7.54
CA ILE A 259 13.61 -1.49 6.93
C ILE A 259 13.34 0.01 6.84
N ALA A 260 13.54 0.74 7.93
CA ALA A 260 13.34 2.19 8.00
C ALA A 260 14.25 2.96 7.02
N LYS A 261 15.47 2.50 6.80
CA LYS A 261 16.37 3.05 5.78
C LYS A 261 15.72 3.07 4.39
N LYS A 262 15.04 1.98 3.99
CA LYS A 262 14.37 1.92 2.68
C LYS A 262 13.24 2.96 2.57
N VAL A 263 12.51 3.20 3.67
CA VAL A 263 11.47 4.24 3.73
C VAL A 263 12.07 5.62 3.51
N LEU A 264 13.14 5.94 4.24
CA LEU A 264 13.82 7.24 4.14
C LEU A 264 14.41 7.48 2.74
N GLU A 265 15.05 6.48 2.15
CA GLU A 265 15.59 6.55 0.78
C GLU A 265 14.48 6.79 -0.25
N ASN A 266 13.33 6.15 -0.08
CA ASN A 266 12.18 6.36 -0.96
C ASN A 266 11.60 7.77 -0.82
N ASP A 267 11.44 8.27 0.41
CA ASP A 267 10.95 9.64 0.68
C ASP A 267 11.89 10.70 0.09
N GLU A 268 13.20 10.53 0.25
CA GLU A 268 14.19 11.41 -0.37
C GLU A 268 14.13 11.38 -1.90
N ARG A 269 13.92 10.20 -2.51
CA ARG A 269 13.76 10.05 -3.95
C ARG A 269 12.53 10.83 -4.45
N ILE A 270 11.40 10.69 -3.77
CA ILE A 270 10.15 11.39 -4.12
C ILE A 270 10.34 12.91 -4.03
N ARG A 271 11.02 13.40 -2.98
CA ARG A 271 11.28 14.83 -2.79
C ARG A 271 12.18 15.43 -3.88
N ARG A 272 13.13 14.66 -4.43
CA ARG A 272 14.01 15.12 -5.51
C ARG A 272 13.32 15.20 -6.86
N ASN A 273 12.26 14.42 -7.06
CA ASN A 273 11.54 14.32 -8.32
C ASN A 273 10.31 15.25 -8.40
N ARG A 274 9.99 15.93 -7.30
CA ARG A 274 8.96 16.98 -7.23
C ARG A 274 9.58 18.37 -7.40
#